data_45801ee64cc351d10a71fbcdd0a3c290
#
_entry.id   45801ee64cc351d10a71fbcdd0a3c290
#
_cell.length_a   1.000
_cell.length_b   1.000
_cell.length_c   1.000
_cell.angle_alpha   90.00
_cell.angle_beta   90.00
_cell.angle_gamma   90.00
#
_symmetry.space_group_name_H-M   'P 1'
#
loop_
_entity.id
_entity.type
_entity.pdbx_description
1 polymer ?
#
loop_
_entity_poly.entity_id
_entity_poly.type
_entity_poly.pdbx_seq_one_letter_code
_entity_poly.pdbx_strand_id
1 'polypeptide(L)'
;VGDDVFGDDPTVNRLQDQAAGLFGFEASLFFPTGTQSNLAALMSHCQRGEEVLVGMEAHTYRYEAGGGAVLGSIQPQAIVNLPDGTLDLAQVEAAIKPDDPHFARTRLLALENTITGRVIPRTYFDEALALAKRRGLATHLDGARIFNAAVKLGTPVKDLCRGFDSVSSCLSKGLGAPAGTMLLGSKDFIARAKRARKILGGVMRQAGVLAAAGLYALEHNVERLAEDHANAERLAKGIGAPAPSTNMVFFESRSGLPEHLAKQGVVVLPGAKLRLVTHLDVDAAGIDRAIQAFSSFK
;
A
#
# COMPACT_ATOMS: atom_id res chain seq x y z
N VAL A 1 -24.99 6.62 11.64
CA VAL A 1 -23.85 7.52 11.39
C VAL A 1 -23.88 8.70 12.35
N GLY A 2 -22.73 9.14 12.76
CA GLY A 2 -22.52 10.36 13.57
C GLY A 2 -21.54 11.28 12.85
N ASP A 3 -20.90 12.19 13.59
CA ASP A 3 -19.90 13.11 13.04
C ASP A 3 -18.48 12.67 13.43
N ASP A 4 -17.70 12.20 12.47
CA ASP A 4 -16.31 11.71 12.71
C ASP A 4 -15.36 12.84 13.21
N VAL A 5 -15.70 14.11 12.97
CA VAL A 5 -14.91 15.24 13.52
C VAL A 5 -14.88 15.21 15.05
N PHE A 6 -16.00 14.84 15.67
CA PHE A 6 -16.15 14.75 17.12
C PHE A 6 -15.91 13.33 17.66
N GLY A 7 -15.69 12.36 16.77
CA GLY A 7 -15.57 10.95 17.16
C GLY A 7 -16.91 10.28 17.49
N ASP A 8 -18.01 10.84 17.00
CA ASP A 8 -19.37 10.39 17.33
C ASP A 8 -19.93 9.37 16.34
N ASP A 9 -19.23 9.11 15.21
CA ASP A 9 -19.70 8.12 14.25
C ASP A 9 -19.41 6.69 14.74
N PRO A 10 -20.43 5.92 15.15
CA PRO A 10 -20.23 4.60 15.73
C PRO A 10 -19.68 3.60 14.72
N THR A 11 -19.97 3.79 13.43
CA THR A 11 -19.50 2.88 12.36
C THR A 11 -18.04 3.12 12.06
N VAL A 12 -17.60 4.38 12.03
CA VAL A 12 -16.17 4.72 11.90
C VAL A 12 -15.38 4.20 13.10
N ASN A 13 -15.90 4.41 14.32
CA ASN A 13 -15.25 3.93 15.53
C ASN A 13 -15.10 2.40 15.52
N ARG A 14 -16.19 1.67 15.18
CA ARG A 14 -16.15 0.20 15.04
C ARG A 14 -15.11 -0.26 14.01
N LEU A 15 -15.04 0.39 12.84
CA LEU A 15 -14.05 0.07 11.81
C LEU A 15 -12.62 0.28 12.34
N GLN A 16 -12.39 1.40 13.02
CA GLN A 16 -11.08 1.72 13.60
C GLN A 16 -10.69 0.69 14.66
N ASP A 17 -11.58 0.34 15.58
CA ASP A 17 -11.30 -0.64 16.63
C ASP A 17 -11.04 -2.05 16.04
N GLN A 18 -11.83 -2.46 15.06
CA GLN A 18 -11.67 -3.75 14.38
C GLN A 18 -10.34 -3.81 13.62
N ALA A 19 -9.98 -2.75 12.89
CA ALA A 19 -8.70 -2.69 12.18
C ALA A 19 -7.52 -2.70 13.16
N ALA A 20 -7.55 -1.92 14.24
CA ALA A 20 -6.51 -1.93 15.27
C ALA A 20 -6.30 -3.33 15.84
N GLY A 21 -7.39 -4.03 16.23
CA GLY A 21 -7.32 -5.40 16.73
C GLY A 21 -6.79 -6.41 15.71
N LEU A 22 -7.25 -6.33 14.45
CA LEU A 22 -6.83 -7.23 13.38
C LEU A 22 -5.34 -7.12 13.05
N PHE A 23 -4.79 -5.91 13.10
CA PHE A 23 -3.38 -5.64 12.82
C PHE A 23 -2.48 -5.69 14.07
N GLY A 24 -3.06 -5.78 15.28
CA GLY A 24 -2.30 -5.83 16.53
C GLY A 24 -1.69 -4.49 16.93
N PHE A 25 -2.32 -3.37 16.59
CA PHE A 25 -1.91 -2.02 17.01
C PHE A 25 -2.84 -1.46 18.09
N GLU A 26 -2.36 -0.43 18.80
CA GLU A 26 -3.12 0.22 19.87
C GLU A 26 -4.31 1.03 19.36
N ALA A 27 -4.18 1.60 18.16
CA ALA A 27 -5.21 2.45 17.56
C ALA A 27 -5.10 2.47 16.04
N SER A 28 -6.19 2.88 15.40
CA SER A 28 -6.22 3.16 13.96
C SER A 28 -7.01 4.40 13.64
N LEU A 29 -6.84 4.92 12.42
CA LEU A 29 -7.53 6.11 11.92
C LEU A 29 -7.98 5.89 10.47
N PHE A 30 -9.24 6.19 10.18
CA PHE A 30 -9.80 6.10 8.84
C PHE A 30 -9.44 7.33 8.00
N PHE A 31 -9.00 7.09 6.78
CA PHE A 31 -8.66 8.09 5.76
C PHE A 31 -9.45 7.83 4.47
N PRO A 32 -9.80 8.86 3.68
CA PRO A 32 -10.44 8.69 2.38
C PRO A 32 -9.56 7.97 1.35
N THR A 33 -8.24 8.18 1.38
CA THR A 33 -7.30 7.64 0.38
C THR A 33 -5.99 7.14 1.01
N GLY A 34 -5.30 6.20 0.32
CA GLY A 34 -3.97 5.73 0.71
C GLY A 34 -2.92 6.82 0.67
N THR A 35 -2.92 7.64 -0.37
CA THR A 35 -1.99 8.78 -0.50
C THR A 35 -2.07 9.72 0.69
N GLN A 36 -3.28 10.05 1.14
CA GLN A 36 -3.45 10.93 2.29
C GLN A 36 -3.03 10.25 3.60
N SER A 37 -3.28 8.95 3.74
CA SER A 37 -2.85 8.15 4.89
C SER A 37 -1.31 8.10 4.98
N ASN A 38 -0.63 7.80 3.88
CA ASN A 38 0.83 7.79 3.82
C ASN A 38 1.41 9.17 4.12
N LEU A 39 0.88 10.22 3.48
CA LEU A 39 1.35 11.59 3.75
C LEU A 39 1.17 11.99 5.21
N ALA A 40 0.01 11.67 5.81
CA ALA A 40 -0.22 11.92 7.23
C ALA A 40 0.75 11.11 8.12
N ALA A 41 1.11 9.89 7.72
CA ALA A 41 2.11 9.09 8.41
C ALA A 41 3.50 9.74 8.35
N LEU A 42 3.94 10.16 7.16
CA LEU A 42 5.22 10.87 6.99
C LEU A 42 5.27 12.14 7.85
N MET A 43 4.22 12.98 7.82
CA MET A 43 4.11 14.21 8.61
C MET A 43 4.01 13.95 10.13
N SER A 44 3.64 12.74 10.54
CA SER A 44 3.54 12.36 11.95
C SER A 44 4.85 11.78 12.49
N HIS A 45 5.71 11.26 11.63
CA HIS A 45 7.04 10.73 11.97
C HIS A 45 8.14 11.78 11.81
N CYS A 46 8.05 12.62 10.78
CA CYS A 46 9.07 13.61 10.43
C CYS A 46 8.57 15.05 10.66
N GLN A 47 9.47 15.90 11.09
CA GLN A 47 9.30 17.36 11.10
C GLN A 47 9.77 17.96 9.76
N ARG A 48 9.46 19.23 9.53
CA ARG A 48 9.96 20.00 8.37
C ARG A 48 11.47 19.97 8.35
N GLY A 49 12.06 19.65 7.19
CA GLY A 49 13.51 19.58 6.98
C GLY A 49 14.14 18.26 7.43
N GLU A 50 13.37 17.34 8.02
CA GLU A 50 13.85 15.99 8.28
C GLU A 50 13.74 15.08 7.04
N GLU A 51 14.39 13.92 7.09
CA GLU A 51 14.55 13.03 5.95
C GLU A 51 13.88 11.67 6.16
N VAL A 52 13.29 11.14 5.08
CA VAL A 52 12.78 9.78 4.98
C VAL A 52 13.61 8.96 3.99
N LEU A 53 14.08 7.78 4.40
CA LEU A 53 14.64 6.77 3.49
C LEU A 53 13.51 5.97 2.88
N VAL A 54 13.52 5.81 1.56
CA VAL A 54 12.41 5.19 0.81
C VAL A 54 12.92 4.51 -0.46
N GLY A 55 12.25 3.45 -0.90
CA GLY A 55 12.58 2.80 -2.18
C GLY A 55 12.19 3.66 -3.39
N MET A 56 12.99 3.66 -4.45
CA MET A 56 12.68 4.39 -5.70
C MET A 56 11.40 3.90 -6.39
N GLU A 57 11.00 2.63 -6.19
CA GLU A 57 9.75 2.07 -6.70
C GLU A 57 8.57 2.28 -5.75
N ALA A 58 8.79 2.74 -4.51
CA ALA A 58 7.74 2.90 -3.50
C ALA A 58 6.69 3.91 -3.95
N HIS A 59 5.42 3.61 -3.64
CA HIS A 59 4.28 4.45 -3.99
C HIS A 59 4.41 5.85 -3.38
N THR A 60 4.82 5.93 -2.11
CA THR A 60 5.03 7.17 -1.36
C THR A 60 6.06 8.11 -1.99
N TYR A 61 7.03 7.57 -2.71
CA TYR A 61 8.04 8.35 -3.43
C TYR A 61 7.60 8.71 -4.85
N ARG A 62 7.08 7.70 -5.58
CA ARG A 62 6.94 7.81 -7.05
C ARG A 62 5.55 8.27 -7.50
N TYR A 63 4.49 7.97 -6.74
CA TYR A 63 3.11 8.07 -7.22
C TYR A 63 2.20 8.94 -6.35
N GLU A 64 2.75 9.76 -5.45
CA GLU A 64 2.01 10.66 -4.56
C GLU A 64 2.31 12.14 -4.83
N ALA A 65 2.65 12.46 -6.08
CA ALA A 65 2.87 13.84 -6.57
C ALA A 65 3.89 14.64 -5.73
N GLY A 66 4.85 13.97 -5.10
CA GLY A 66 5.83 14.63 -4.24
C GLY A 66 5.26 15.20 -2.94
N GLY A 67 4.09 14.72 -2.50
CA GLY A 67 3.35 15.27 -1.36
C GLY A 67 4.17 15.38 -0.08
N GLY A 68 5.04 14.40 0.20
CA GLY A 68 5.95 14.44 1.35
C GLY A 68 6.87 15.66 1.34
N ALA A 69 7.41 16.02 0.18
CA ALA A 69 8.26 17.21 0.01
C ALA A 69 7.43 18.51 0.01
N VAL A 70 6.34 18.54 -0.77
CA VAL A 70 5.55 19.77 -0.99
C VAL A 70 4.76 20.18 0.24
N LEU A 71 4.05 19.25 0.87
CA LEU A 71 3.17 19.53 2.00
C LEU A 71 3.82 19.21 3.35
N GLY A 72 4.60 18.13 3.43
CA GLY A 72 5.32 17.75 4.64
C GLY A 72 6.63 18.51 4.84
N SER A 73 7.20 19.11 3.78
CA SER A 73 8.56 19.68 3.78
C SER A 73 9.61 18.66 4.23
N ILE A 74 9.41 17.39 3.86
CA ILE A 74 10.24 16.24 4.23
C ILE A 74 11.13 15.89 3.03
N GLN A 75 12.42 15.74 3.25
CA GLN A 75 13.35 15.36 2.19
C GLN A 75 13.26 13.84 1.95
N PRO A 76 12.93 13.37 0.72
CA PRO A 76 13.06 11.96 0.41
C PRO A 76 14.50 11.63 0.01
N GLN A 77 15.07 10.59 0.62
CA GLN A 77 16.29 9.92 0.19
C GLN A 77 15.91 8.59 -0.44
N ALA A 78 15.86 8.58 -1.77
CA ALA A 78 15.46 7.39 -2.50
C ALA A 78 16.63 6.41 -2.67
N ILE A 79 16.35 5.12 -2.46
CA ILE A 79 17.30 4.00 -2.58
C ILE A 79 16.77 3.07 -3.68
N VAL A 80 17.67 2.60 -4.53
CA VAL A 80 17.30 1.69 -5.64
C VAL A 80 16.79 0.36 -5.07
N ASN A 81 15.61 -0.06 -5.53
CA ASN A 81 15.08 -1.37 -5.16
C ASN A 81 15.86 -2.48 -5.88
N LEU A 82 16.10 -3.57 -5.18
CA LEU A 82 16.61 -4.82 -5.75
C LEU A 82 15.51 -5.47 -6.63
N PRO A 83 15.89 -6.43 -7.51
CA PRO A 83 14.94 -7.08 -8.41
C PRO A 83 13.75 -7.79 -7.71
N ASP A 84 13.92 -8.20 -6.46
CA ASP A 84 12.87 -8.80 -5.63
C ASP A 84 11.95 -7.76 -4.95
N GLY A 85 12.27 -6.47 -5.07
CA GLY A 85 11.55 -5.34 -4.49
C GLY A 85 12.10 -4.87 -3.14
N THR A 86 13.04 -5.58 -2.54
CA THR A 86 13.70 -5.17 -1.30
C THR A 86 14.68 -4.00 -1.52
N LEU A 87 15.20 -3.43 -0.45
CA LEU A 87 16.31 -2.50 -0.47
C LEU A 87 17.56 -3.19 0.05
N ASP A 88 18.72 -2.88 -0.52
CA ASP A 88 19.99 -3.29 0.07
C ASP A 88 20.17 -2.57 1.42
N LEU A 89 20.13 -3.32 2.51
CA LEU A 89 20.20 -2.76 3.87
C LEU A 89 21.55 -2.11 4.16
N ALA A 90 22.64 -2.50 3.49
CA ALA A 90 23.92 -1.82 3.59
C ALA A 90 23.85 -0.41 2.96
N GLN A 91 23.15 -0.27 1.81
CA GLN A 91 22.90 1.04 1.22
C GLN A 91 21.93 1.88 2.05
N VAL A 92 20.90 1.26 2.66
CA VAL A 92 20.01 1.94 3.60
C VAL A 92 20.82 2.51 4.77
N GLU A 93 21.69 1.70 5.37
CA GLU A 93 22.53 2.13 6.50
C GLU A 93 23.52 3.23 6.11
N ALA A 94 24.15 3.13 4.97
CA ALA A 94 25.10 4.13 4.44
C ALA A 94 24.40 5.47 4.09
N ALA A 95 23.11 5.46 3.78
CA ALA A 95 22.33 6.65 3.46
C ALA A 95 21.92 7.46 4.71
N ILE A 96 22.00 6.88 5.91
CA ILE A 96 21.68 7.58 7.16
C ILE A 96 22.72 8.68 7.41
N LYS A 97 22.24 9.91 7.53
CA LYS A 97 23.09 11.08 7.70
C LYS A 97 23.63 11.16 9.14
N PRO A 98 24.85 11.69 9.35
CA PRO A 98 25.34 12.06 10.68
C PRO A 98 24.52 13.23 11.26
N ASP A 99 24.52 13.38 12.58
CA ASP A 99 23.95 14.57 13.24
C ASP A 99 24.91 15.76 13.10
N ASP A 100 24.83 16.42 11.93
CA ASP A 100 25.70 17.50 11.50
C ASP A 100 24.82 18.55 10.78
N PRO A 101 25.00 19.88 11.00
CA PRO A 101 24.16 20.92 10.43
C PRO A 101 24.16 20.99 8.88
N HIS A 102 25.10 20.32 8.20
CA HIS A 102 25.12 20.23 6.73
C HIS A 102 24.08 19.27 6.15
N PHE A 103 23.46 18.42 6.98
CA PHE A 103 22.56 17.34 6.52
C PHE A 103 21.17 17.48 7.09
N ALA A 104 20.17 17.05 6.28
CA ALA A 104 18.85 16.77 6.83
C ALA A 104 18.94 15.59 7.80
N ARG A 105 18.24 15.68 8.96
CA ARG A 105 18.23 14.60 9.92
C ARG A 105 17.38 13.45 9.44
N THR A 106 17.98 12.28 9.24
CA THR A 106 17.26 11.05 8.86
C THR A 106 16.42 10.55 10.03
N ARG A 107 15.10 10.40 9.86
CA ARG A 107 14.15 10.07 10.92
C ARG A 107 13.30 8.85 10.66
N LEU A 108 13.07 8.50 9.39
CA LEU A 108 12.10 7.49 9.03
C LEU A 108 12.67 6.55 7.97
N LEU A 109 12.43 5.26 8.13
CA LEU A 109 12.53 4.25 7.08
C LEU A 109 11.12 3.86 6.65
N ALA A 110 10.76 4.18 5.40
CA ALA A 110 9.48 3.82 4.80
C ALA A 110 9.66 2.64 3.83
N LEU A 111 8.91 1.56 4.09
CA LEU A 111 8.92 0.33 3.29
C LEU A 111 7.52 0.06 2.72
N GLU A 112 7.40 -0.86 1.76
CA GLU A 112 6.14 -1.20 1.11
C GLU A 112 5.95 -2.72 0.99
N ASN A 113 4.73 -3.21 1.19
CA ASN A 113 4.31 -4.59 0.90
C ASN A 113 2.81 -4.65 0.51
N THR A 114 2.42 -5.15 -0.65
CA THR A 114 3.28 -5.67 -1.74
C THR A 114 3.86 -4.53 -2.56
N ILE A 115 5.12 -4.60 -2.91
CA ILE A 115 5.72 -3.62 -3.82
C ILE A 115 5.56 -4.09 -5.26
N THR A 116 4.86 -3.31 -6.08
CA THR A 116 4.54 -3.67 -7.48
C THR A 116 3.97 -5.11 -7.62
N GLY A 117 3.16 -5.54 -6.64
CA GLY A 117 2.57 -6.88 -6.58
C GLY A 117 3.49 -7.98 -6.04
N ARG A 118 4.77 -7.70 -5.78
CA ARG A 118 5.72 -8.65 -5.18
C ARG A 118 5.57 -8.68 -3.67
N VAL A 119 5.55 -9.87 -3.11
CA VAL A 119 5.50 -10.07 -1.66
C VAL A 119 6.91 -10.01 -1.09
N ILE A 120 7.11 -9.13 -0.13
CA ILE A 120 8.37 -9.03 0.62
C ILE A 120 8.30 -9.98 1.82
N PRO A 121 9.29 -10.88 2.00
CA PRO A 121 9.26 -11.84 3.09
C PRO A 121 9.46 -11.19 4.45
N ARG A 122 8.86 -11.77 5.48
CA ARG A 122 8.95 -11.26 6.85
C ARG A 122 10.40 -11.18 7.37
N THR A 123 11.24 -12.13 6.99
CA THR A 123 12.67 -12.16 7.36
C THR A 123 13.40 -10.88 6.98
N TYR A 124 13.14 -10.35 5.78
CA TYR A 124 13.69 -9.06 5.36
C TYR A 124 13.23 -7.91 6.26
N PHE A 125 11.95 -7.88 6.63
CA PHE A 125 11.45 -6.85 7.54
C PHE A 125 12.05 -6.97 8.93
N ASP A 126 12.30 -8.18 9.43
CA ASP A 126 12.98 -8.36 10.74
C ASP A 126 14.39 -7.74 10.73
N GLU A 127 15.14 -7.90 9.65
CA GLU A 127 16.47 -7.29 9.49
C GLU A 127 16.38 -5.76 9.32
N ALA A 128 15.46 -5.26 8.51
CA ALA A 128 15.25 -3.83 8.29
C ALA A 128 14.79 -3.10 9.57
N LEU A 129 13.87 -3.71 10.33
CA LEU A 129 13.42 -3.19 11.61
C LEU A 129 14.53 -3.20 12.68
N ALA A 130 15.37 -4.24 12.69
CA ALA A 130 16.53 -4.30 13.56
C ALA A 130 17.53 -3.19 13.23
N LEU A 131 17.78 -2.93 11.94
CA LEU A 131 18.61 -1.79 11.49
C LEU A 131 18.00 -0.45 11.94
N ALA A 132 16.72 -0.20 11.66
CA ALA A 132 16.03 1.03 12.04
C ALA A 132 16.12 1.26 13.55
N LYS A 133 15.88 0.23 14.35
CA LYS A 133 15.99 0.30 15.81
C LYS A 133 17.40 0.67 16.28
N ARG A 134 18.44 0.03 15.70
CA ARG A 134 19.84 0.35 16.07
C ARG A 134 20.21 1.79 15.75
N ARG A 135 19.61 2.35 14.70
CA ARG A 135 19.89 3.69 14.20
C ARG A 135 18.92 4.75 14.73
N GLY A 136 17.95 4.38 15.57
CA GLY A 136 16.96 5.31 16.15
C GLY A 136 15.98 5.89 15.12
N LEU A 137 15.73 5.17 14.03
CA LEU A 137 14.76 5.55 13.01
C LEU A 137 13.37 5.02 13.37
N ALA A 138 12.35 5.82 13.12
CA ALA A 138 10.98 5.34 13.04
C ALA A 138 10.76 4.50 11.77
N THR A 139 9.70 3.69 11.75
CA THR A 139 9.38 2.81 10.63
C THR A 139 7.93 2.95 10.20
N HIS A 140 7.70 3.07 8.88
CA HIS A 140 6.37 3.07 8.27
C HIS A 140 6.27 1.98 7.21
N LEU A 141 5.17 1.23 7.19
CA LEU A 141 4.86 0.27 6.15
C LEU A 141 3.68 0.78 5.31
N ASP A 142 3.93 1.09 4.04
CA ASP A 142 2.84 1.16 3.07
C ASP A 142 2.35 -0.26 2.78
N GLY A 143 1.30 -0.64 3.48
CA GLY A 143 0.62 -1.92 3.38
C GLY A 143 -0.64 -1.83 2.51
N ALA A 144 -0.66 -0.99 1.48
CA ALA A 144 -1.84 -0.78 0.64
C ALA A 144 -2.45 -2.07 0.07
N ARG A 145 -1.62 -3.13 -0.07
CA ARG A 145 -2.05 -4.49 -0.46
C ARG A 145 -1.54 -5.56 0.49
N ILE A 146 -1.38 -5.26 1.74
CA ILE A 146 -0.82 -6.18 2.74
C ILE A 146 -1.67 -7.46 2.89
N PHE A 147 -2.99 -7.38 2.68
CA PHE A 147 -3.85 -8.55 2.69
C PHE A 147 -3.55 -9.51 1.52
N ASN A 148 -3.13 -9.00 0.35
CA ASN A 148 -2.63 -9.87 -0.72
C ASN A 148 -1.37 -10.63 -0.28
N ALA A 149 -0.45 -9.98 0.43
CA ALA A 149 0.71 -10.67 0.99
C ALA A 149 0.31 -11.69 2.06
N ALA A 150 -0.61 -11.33 2.96
CA ALA A 150 -1.10 -12.20 4.02
C ALA A 150 -1.73 -13.49 3.46
N VAL A 151 -2.62 -13.37 2.48
CA VAL A 151 -3.27 -14.51 1.81
C VAL A 151 -2.26 -15.36 1.04
N LYS A 152 -1.32 -14.71 0.30
CA LYS A 152 -0.29 -15.45 -0.46
C LYS A 152 0.65 -16.26 0.44
N LEU A 153 0.97 -15.73 1.61
CA LEU A 153 1.88 -16.38 2.57
C LEU A 153 1.16 -17.30 3.56
N GLY A 154 -0.18 -17.29 3.62
CA GLY A 154 -0.94 -17.98 4.66
C GLY A 154 -0.60 -17.47 6.06
N THR A 155 -0.27 -16.18 6.19
CA THR A 155 0.23 -15.57 7.42
C THR A 155 -0.73 -14.47 7.90
N PRO A 156 -1.11 -14.43 9.17
CA PRO A 156 -1.96 -13.37 9.70
C PRO A 156 -1.33 -11.98 9.47
N VAL A 157 -2.16 -11.01 9.09
CA VAL A 157 -1.68 -9.65 8.76
C VAL A 157 -0.94 -8.99 9.93
N LYS A 158 -1.35 -9.26 11.18
CA LYS A 158 -0.66 -8.78 12.38
C LYS A 158 0.79 -9.23 12.47
N ASP A 159 1.10 -10.44 12.01
CA ASP A 159 2.44 -10.99 12.05
C ASP A 159 3.33 -10.36 10.97
N LEU A 160 2.76 -9.99 9.82
CA LEU A 160 3.46 -9.26 8.77
C LEU A 160 3.78 -7.82 9.19
N CYS A 161 2.91 -7.19 9.98
CA CYS A 161 3.02 -5.79 10.39
C CYS A 161 3.76 -5.60 11.73
N ARG A 162 4.04 -6.70 12.44
CA ARG A 162 4.67 -6.64 13.76
C ARG A 162 6.01 -5.92 13.75
N GLY A 163 6.18 -4.95 14.66
CA GLY A 163 7.41 -4.21 14.87
C GLY A 163 7.53 -2.92 14.05
N PHE A 164 6.62 -2.65 13.12
CA PHE A 164 6.51 -1.32 12.53
C PHE A 164 5.86 -0.34 13.49
N ASP A 165 6.30 0.93 13.46
CA ASP A 165 5.68 2.00 14.27
C ASP A 165 4.34 2.44 13.69
N SER A 166 4.17 2.35 12.37
CA SER A 166 2.91 2.62 11.70
C SER A 166 2.73 1.83 10.40
N VAL A 167 1.48 1.58 10.04
CA VAL A 167 1.08 0.85 8.82
C VAL A 167 -0.09 1.56 8.16
N SER A 168 -0.05 1.75 6.84
CA SER A 168 -1.23 2.10 6.03
C SER A 168 -1.78 0.85 5.34
N SER A 169 -3.11 0.64 5.34
CA SER A 169 -3.76 -0.47 4.64
C SER A 169 -5.00 0.00 3.89
N CYS A 170 -5.01 -0.13 2.56
CA CYS A 170 -6.15 0.28 1.75
C CYS A 170 -7.30 -0.73 1.81
N LEU A 171 -8.52 -0.19 1.97
CA LEU A 171 -9.77 -0.93 1.84
C LEU A 171 -10.30 -0.89 0.40
N SER A 172 -9.92 0.14 -0.37
CA SER A 172 -10.41 0.47 -1.72
C SER A 172 -9.60 -0.15 -2.87
N LYS A 173 -8.93 -1.27 -2.63
CA LYS A 173 -8.20 -2.04 -3.66
C LYS A 173 -8.80 -3.45 -3.76
N GLY A 174 -8.04 -4.51 -3.64
CA GLY A 174 -8.53 -5.89 -3.71
C GLY A 174 -9.65 -6.22 -2.73
N LEU A 175 -9.75 -5.51 -1.60
CA LEU A 175 -10.85 -5.67 -0.64
C LEU A 175 -12.19 -5.10 -1.13
N GLY A 176 -12.21 -4.25 -2.16
CA GLY A 176 -13.42 -3.84 -2.87
C GLY A 176 -14.27 -2.77 -2.18
N ALA A 177 -13.82 -2.12 -1.11
CA ALA A 177 -14.53 -0.96 -0.58
C ALA A 177 -14.45 0.22 -1.56
N PRO A 178 -15.48 1.07 -1.68
CA PRO A 178 -15.51 2.17 -2.65
C PRO A 178 -14.47 3.25 -2.37
N ALA A 179 -14.06 3.41 -1.12
CA ALA A 179 -13.03 4.34 -0.65
C ALA A 179 -12.51 3.89 0.70
N GLY A 180 -11.37 4.41 1.10
CA GLY A 180 -10.87 4.28 2.45
C GLY A 180 -9.56 3.53 2.60
N THR A 181 -8.85 3.95 3.63
CA THR A 181 -7.57 3.40 4.07
C THR A 181 -7.49 3.51 5.60
N MET A 182 -6.95 2.49 6.23
CA MET A 182 -6.66 2.51 7.66
C MET A 182 -5.19 2.87 7.88
N LEU A 183 -4.93 3.86 8.74
CA LEU A 183 -3.62 4.14 9.27
C LEU A 183 -3.57 3.62 10.71
N LEU A 184 -2.58 2.79 11.01
CA LEU A 184 -2.44 2.09 12.27
C LEU A 184 -1.15 2.49 12.99
N GLY A 185 -1.15 2.50 14.31
CA GLY A 185 0.01 2.82 15.12
C GLY A 185 -0.31 2.89 16.62
N SER A 186 0.61 3.48 17.40
CA SER A 186 0.34 3.78 18.79
C SER A 186 -0.72 4.88 18.93
N LYS A 187 -1.35 4.98 20.11
CA LYS A 187 -2.33 6.04 20.40
C LYS A 187 -1.73 7.42 20.19
N ASP A 188 -0.49 7.65 20.64
CA ASP A 188 0.21 8.93 20.47
C ASP A 188 0.50 9.25 19.00
N PHE A 189 0.91 8.26 18.22
CA PHE A 189 1.09 8.42 16.78
C PHE A 189 -0.23 8.78 16.09
N ILE A 190 -1.30 8.06 16.39
CA ILE A 190 -2.64 8.31 15.82
C ILE A 190 -3.18 9.69 16.23
N ALA A 191 -2.89 10.17 17.43
CA ALA A 191 -3.25 11.53 17.84
C ALA A 191 -2.57 12.61 16.97
N ARG A 192 -1.30 12.43 16.61
CA ARG A 192 -0.59 13.30 15.66
C ARG A 192 -1.16 13.17 14.26
N ALA A 193 -1.37 11.94 13.78
CA ALA A 193 -1.93 11.66 12.46
C ALA A 193 -3.35 12.25 12.29
N LYS A 194 -4.16 12.30 13.35
CA LYS A 194 -5.49 12.94 13.34
C LYS A 194 -5.39 14.44 13.05
N ARG A 195 -4.36 15.14 13.58
CA ARG A 195 -4.10 16.55 13.23
C ARG A 195 -3.62 16.71 11.79
N ALA A 196 -2.71 15.86 11.33
CA ALA A 196 -2.26 15.84 9.94
C ALA A 196 -3.43 15.58 8.98
N ARG A 197 -4.30 14.59 9.26
CA ARG A 197 -5.54 14.33 8.50
C ARG A 197 -6.41 15.58 8.38
N LYS A 198 -6.57 16.34 9.46
CA LYS A 198 -7.36 17.58 9.45
C LYS A 198 -6.74 18.66 8.57
N ILE A 199 -5.43 18.88 8.68
CA ILE A 199 -4.66 19.83 7.84
C ILE A 199 -4.81 19.49 6.35
N LEU A 200 -4.75 18.19 6.02
CA LEU A 200 -4.84 17.67 4.66
C LEU A 200 -6.28 17.61 4.11
N GLY A 201 -7.28 18.08 4.87
CA GLY A 201 -8.69 18.07 4.43
C GLY A 201 -9.35 16.69 4.41
N GLY A 202 -8.75 15.68 5.06
CA GLY A 202 -9.21 14.29 5.03
C GLY A 202 -10.27 13.91 6.04
N VAL A 203 -10.79 14.87 6.80
CA VAL A 203 -11.88 14.60 7.75
C VAL A 203 -13.22 14.76 7.05
N MET A 204 -13.97 13.67 6.97
CA MET A 204 -15.33 13.64 6.47
C MET A 204 -16.30 13.56 7.65
N ARG A 205 -17.44 14.28 7.57
CA ARG A 205 -18.40 14.36 8.66
C ARG A 205 -19.10 13.02 8.91
N GLN A 206 -19.97 12.61 8.01
CA GLN A 206 -20.78 11.39 8.12
C GLN A 206 -20.11 10.23 7.36
N ALA A 207 -18.88 9.90 7.74
CA ALA A 207 -18.06 8.89 7.06
C ALA A 207 -18.52 7.44 7.32
N GLY A 208 -19.46 7.22 8.23
CA GLY A 208 -19.96 5.88 8.58
C GLY A 208 -20.49 5.08 7.40
N VAL A 209 -21.02 5.73 6.36
CA VAL A 209 -21.43 5.04 5.11
C VAL A 209 -20.25 4.34 4.44
N LEU A 210 -19.11 5.01 4.36
CA LEU A 210 -17.87 4.44 3.80
C LEU A 210 -17.24 3.44 4.75
N ALA A 211 -17.29 3.72 6.06
CA ALA A 211 -16.79 2.80 7.08
C ALA A 211 -17.55 1.48 7.11
N ALA A 212 -18.87 1.49 6.86
CA ALA A 212 -19.67 0.28 6.73
C ALA A 212 -19.21 -0.62 5.59
N ALA A 213 -18.88 -0.02 4.43
CA ALA A 213 -18.30 -0.76 3.31
C ALA A 213 -16.90 -1.32 3.67
N GLY A 214 -16.11 -0.57 4.43
CA GLY A 214 -14.82 -1.03 4.95
C GLY A 214 -14.93 -2.21 5.91
N LEU A 215 -15.90 -2.19 6.82
CA LEU A 215 -16.22 -3.30 7.72
C LEU A 215 -16.59 -4.55 6.91
N TYR A 216 -17.52 -4.41 5.97
CA TYR A 216 -17.92 -5.51 5.09
C TYR A 216 -16.73 -6.10 4.34
N ALA A 217 -15.87 -5.24 3.79
CA ALA A 217 -14.68 -5.65 3.04
C ALA A 217 -13.69 -6.47 3.91
N LEU A 218 -13.47 -6.04 5.16
CA LEU A 218 -12.61 -6.76 6.09
C LEU A 218 -13.21 -8.11 6.53
N GLU A 219 -14.53 -8.18 6.66
CA GLU A 219 -15.24 -9.38 7.12
C GLU A 219 -15.40 -10.43 5.99
N HIS A 220 -15.55 -10.02 4.72
CA HIS A 220 -15.97 -10.91 3.64
C HIS A 220 -15.00 -11.04 2.48
N ASN A 221 -14.10 -10.05 2.26
CA ASN A 221 -13.32 -9.99 1.03
C ASN A 221 -11.83 -10.35 1.19
N VAL A 222 -11.36 -10.64 2.41
CA VAL A 222 -9.94 -10.99 2.62
C VAL A 222 -9.61 -12.34 2.00
N GLU A 223 -10.35 -13.39 2.35
CA GLU A 223 -10.09 -14.76 1.88
C GLU A 223 -10.26 -14.90 0.36
N ARG A 224 -11.21 -14.16 -0.23
CA ARG A 224 -11.43 -14.19 -1.68
C ARG A 224 -10.26 -13.62 -2.51
N LEU A 225 -9.29 -12.92 -1.91
CA LEU A 225 -8.08 -12.48 -2.62
C LEU A 225 -7.30 -13.67 -3.21
N ALA A 226 -7.49 -14.89 -2.69
CA ALA A 226 -6.95 -16.10 -3.27
C ALA A 226 -7.47 -16.35 -4.71
N GLU A 227 -8.72 -15.97 -4.99
CA GLU A 227 -9.30 -16.06 -6.35
C GLU A 227 -8.62 -15.06 -7.30
N ASP A 228 -8.34 -13.85 -6.83
CA ASP A 228 -7.60 -12.85 -7.61
C ASP A 228 -6.21 -13.36 -7.97
N HIS A 229 -5.52 -14.03 -7.03
CA HIS A 229 -4.21 -14.62 -7.29
C HIS A 229 -4.29 -15.76 -8.30
N ALA A 230 -5.27 -16.66 -8.18
CA ALA A 230 -5.49 -17.75 -9.12
C ALA A 230 -5.83 -17.23 -10.53
N ASN A 231 -6.66 -16.20 -10.63
CA ASN A 231 -6.99 -15.52 -11.88
C ASN A 231 -5.76 -14.86 -12.51
N ALA A 232 -4.88 -14.23 -11.71
CA ALA A 232 -3.63 -13.66 -12.21
C ALA A 232 -2.68 -14.76 -12.75
N GLU A 233 -2.54 -15.87 -12.04
CA GLU A 233 -1.73 -17.00 -12.47
C GLU A 233 -2.25 -17.60 -13.78
N ARG A 234 -3.59 -17.78 -13.89
CA ARG A 234 -4.26 -18.25 -15.11
C ARG A 234 -4.02 -17.31 -16.28
N LEU A 235 -4.21 -16.00 -16.06
CA LEU A 235 -3.97 -14.97 -17.07
C LEU A 235 -2.51 -15.01 -17.55
N ALA A 236 -1.57 -14.97 -16.62
CA ALA A 236 -0.14 -14.97 -16.93
C ALA A 236 0.26 -16.20 -17.78
N LYS A 237 -0.18 -17.38 -17.37
CA LYS A 237 0.04 -18.63 -18.12
C LYS A 237 -0.56 -18.57 -19.52
N GLY A 238 -1.80 -18.05 -19.64
CA GLY A 238 -2.53 -18.00 -20.91
C GLY A 238 -1.94 -17.02 -21.93
N ILE A 239 -1.29 -15.94 -21.47
CA ILE A 239 -0.67 -14.94 -22.36
C ILE A 239 0.85 -15.06 -22.47
N GLY A 240 1.47 -16.06 -21.81
CA GLY A 240 2.92 -16.25 -21.82
C GLY A 240 3.70 -15.20 -21.01
N ALA A 241 3.08 -14.59 -20.00
CA ALA A 241 3.73 -13.64 -19.10
C ALA A 241 4.46 -14.36 -17.94
N PRO A 242 5.44 -13.72 -17.30
CA PRO A 242 6.05 -14.22 -16.07
C PRO A 242 4.99 -14.49 -14.98
N ALA A 243 5.21 -15.53 -14.16
CA ALA A 243 4.32 -15.87 -13.07
C ALA A 243 4.21 -14.71 -12.07
N PRO A 244 2.98 -14.29 -11.68
CA PRO A 244 2.79 -13.22 -10.72
C PRO A 244 3.03 -13.69 -9.28
N SER A 245 3.46 -12.79 -8.42
CA SER A 245 3.55 -13.07 -6.98
C SER A 245 2.17 -13.02 -6.32
N THR A 246 1.31 -12.10 -6.75
CA THR A 246 -0.07 -11.91 -6.24
C THR A 246 -1.03 -11.67 -7.41
N ASN A 247 -1.81 -10.61 -7.37
CA ASN A 247 -2.85 -10.26 -8.32
C ASN A 247 -2.40 -9.31 -9.45
N MET A 248 -1.10 -9.18 -9.72
CA MET A 248 -0.57 -8.31 -10.77
C MET A 248 0.25 -9.09 -11.78
N VAL A 249 -0.14 -9.01 -13.05
CA VAL A 249 0.58 -9.59 -14.19
C VAL A 249 1.21 -8.46 -15.00
N PHE A 250 2.47 -8.61 -15.33
CA PHE A 250 3.20 -7.67 -16.19
C PHE A 250 3.49 -8.33 -17.53
N PHE A 251 3.18 -7.61 -18.62
CA PHE A 251 3.33 -8.10 -19.98
C PHE A 251 3.99 -7.03 -20.85
N GLU A 252 5.03 -7.38 -21.60
CA GLU A 252 5.66 -6.47 -22.55
C GLU A 252 4.70 -6.21 -23.73
N SER A 253 4.32 -4.94 -23.89
CA SER A 253 3.35 -4.53 -24.91
C SER A 253 3.99 -4.47 -26.30
N ARG A 254 3.13 -4.64 -27.32
CA ARG A 254 3.46 -4.39 -28.72
C ARG A 254 2.56 -3.29 -29.26
N SER A 255 3.06 -2.57 -30.28
CA SER A 255 2.26 -1.52 -30.94
C SER A 255 0.95 -2.09 -31.46
N GLY A 256 -0.16 -1.40 -31.17
CA GLY A 256 -1.53 -1.81 -31.56
C GLY A 256 -2.19 -2.83 -30.63
N LEU A 257 -1.47 -3.43 -29.68
CA LEU A 257 -2.06 -4.40 -28.74
C LEU A 257 -3.15 -3.78 -27.84
N PRO A 258 -2.95 -2.63 -27.17
CA PRO A 258 -4.01 -2.04 -26.36
C PRO A 258 -5.29 -1.73 -27.14
N GLU A 259 -5.15 -1.22 -28.37
CA GLU A 259 -6.28 -0.92 -29.25
C GLU A 259 -7.01 -2.19 -29.71
N HIS A 260 -6.25 -3.27 -30.01
CA HIS A 260 -6.82 -4.57 -30.33
C HIS A 260 -7.63 -5.13 -29.14
N LEU A 261 -7.04 -5.12 -27.95
CA LEU A 261 -7.69 -5.60 -26.73
C LEU A 261 -8.99 -4.82 -26.45
N ALA A 262 -8.96 -3.50 -26.60
CA ALA A 262 -10.13 -2.64 -26.39
C ALA A 262 -11.28 -3.01 -27.36
N LYS A 263 -10.99 -3.33 -28.62
CA LYS A 263 -11.99 -3.82 -29.60
C LYS A 263 -12.60 -5.17 -29.21
N GLN A 264 -11.90 -5.96 -28.38
CA GLN A 264 -12.36 -7.23 -27.82
C GLN A 264 -13.02 -7.09 -26.44
N GLY A 265 -13.24 -5.84 -25.98
CA GLY A 265 -13.83 -5.53 -24.66
C GLY A 265 -12.86 -5.69 -23.47
N VAL A 266 -11.55 -5.77 -23.74
CA VAL A 266 -10.50 -5.83 -22.71
C VAL A 266 -9.77 -4.50 -22.68
N VAL A 267 -10.06 -3.68 -21.66
CA VAL A 267 -9.49 -2.35 -21.51
C VAL A 267 -8.23 -2.42 -20.62
N VAL A 268 -7.11 -1.95 -21.15
CA VAL A 268 -5.82 -1.89 -20.43
C VAL A 268 -5.23 -0.49 -20.54
N LEU A 269 -4.44 -0.08 -19.56
CA LEU A 269 -3.68 1.16 -19.66
C LEU A 269 -2.54 0.96 -20.68
N PRO A 270 -2.43 1.83 -21.71
CA PRO A 270 -1.38 1.73 -22.71
C PRO A 270 0.01 2.03 -22.09
N GLY A 271 1.04 1.38 -22.62
CA GLY A 271 2.43 1.56 -22.20
C GLY A 271 3.32 0.48 -22.79
N ALA A 272 4.63 0.66 -22.72
CA ALA A 272 5.59 -0.36 -23.17
C ALA A 272 5.47 -1.66 -22.35
N LYS A 273 5.07 -1.53 -21.10
CA LYS A 273 4.77 -2.65 -20.20
C LYS A 273 3.37 -2.50 -19.64
N LEU A 274 2.49 -3.44 -19.97
CA LEU A 274 1.14 -3.48 -19.42
C LEU A 274 1.17 -4.01 -18.00
N ARG A 275 0.42 -3.36 -17.12
CA ARG A 275 0.14 -3.84 -15.76
C ARG A 275 -1.32 -4.28 -15.69
N LEU A 276 -1.54 -5.57 -15.64
CA LEU A 276 -2.87 -6.18 -15.56
C LEU A 276 -3.12 -6.57 -14.11
N VAL A 277 -4.27 -6.16 -13.57
CA VAL A 277 -4.61 -6.40 -12.15
C VAL A 277 -5.93 -7.15 -12.09
N THR A 278 -5.93 -8.32 -11.48
CA THR A 278 -7.14 -9.09 -11.20
C THR A 278 -7.80 -8.61 -9.90
N HIS A 279 -9.10 -8.57 -9.89
CA HIS A 279 -9.90 -8.10 -8.76
C HIS A 279 -11.32 -8.66 -8.81
N LEU A 280 -12.15 -8.39 -7.80
CA LEU A 280 -13.47 -9.00 -7.60
C LEU A 280 -14.46 -8.83 -8.78
N ASP A 281 -14.29 -7.81 -9.62
CA ASP A 281 -15.17 -7.58 -10.79
C ASP A 281 -14.73 -8.35 -12.03
N VAL A 282 -13.67 -9.15 -11.94
CA VAL A 282 -13.15 -9.97 -13.06
C VAL A 282 -13.11 -11.43 -12.64
N ASP A 283 -14.11 -12.17 -13.08
CA ASP A 283 -14.24 -13.61 -12.86
C ASP A 283 -13.37 -14.45 -13.80
N ALA A 284 -13.37 -15.78 -13.60
CA ALA A 284 -12.61 -16.71 -14.42
C ALA A 284 -13.02 -16.66 -15.90
N ALA A 285 -14.31 -16.41 -16.22
CA ALA A 285 -14.78 -16.28 -17.59
C ALA A 285 -14.25 -14.98 -18.25
N GLY A 286 -14.16 -13.90 -17.48
CA GLY A 286 -13.51 -12.65 -17.91
C GLY A 286 -12.04 -12.85 -18.22
N ILE A 287 -11.33 -13.65 -17.40
CA ILE A 287 -9.93 -14.01 -17.65
C ILE A 287 -9.80 -14.82 -18.95
N ASP A 288 -10.68 -15.78 -19.19
CA ASP A 288 -10.65 -16.56 -20.43
C ASP A 288 -10.87 -15.69 -21.68
N ARG A 289 -11.83 -14.75 -21.61
CA ARG A 289 -12.01 -13.77 -22.70
C ARG A 289 -10.77 -12.91 -22.91
N ALA A 290 -10.12 -12.48 -21.83
CA ALA A 290 -8.87 -11.73 -21.93
C ALA A 290 -7.76 -12.55 -22.61
N ILE A 291 -7.57 -13.81 -22.22
CA ILE A 291 -6.58 -14.72 -22.83
C ILE A 291 -6.86 -14.89 -24.34
N GLN A 292 -8.12 -15.09 -24.73
CA GLN A 292 -8.52 -15.19 -26.14
C GLN A 292 -8.21 -13.90 -26.92
N ALA A 293 -8.49 -12.73 -26.32
CA ALA A 293 -8.19 -11.44 -26.92
C ALA A 293 -6.67 -11.25 -27.16
N PHE A 294 -5.83 -11.60 -26.19
CA PHE A 294 -4.37 -11.58 -26.36
C PHE A 294 -3.91 -12.57 -27.45
N SER A 295 -4.48 -13.77 -27.49
CA SER A 295 -4.09 -14.81 -28.46
C SER A 295 -4.49 -14.48 -29.90
N SER A 296 -5.53 -13.66 -30.11
CA SER A 296 -6.00 -13.22 -31.43
C SER A 296 -5.18 -12.05 -32.00
N PHE A 297 -4.28 -11.45 -31.24
CA PHE A 297 -3.39 -10.40 -31.75
C PHE A 297 -2.24 -11.02 -32.55
N LYS A 298 -2.08 -10.56 -33.80
CA LYS A 298 -1.07 -11.07 -34.75
C LYS A 298 0.14 -10.13 -34.85
#